data_684eb39093a255911c23f9f3a307a623
#
_entry.id   684eb39093a255911c23f9f3a307a623
#
_cell.length_a   1.000
_cell.length_b   1.000
_cell.length_c   1.000
_cell.angle_alpha   90.00
_cell.angle_beta   90.00
_cell.angle_gamma   90.00
#
_symmetry.space_group_name_H-M   'P 1'
#
loop_
_entity.id
_entity.type
_entity.pdbx_description
1 polymer ?
#
loop_
_entity_poly.entity_id
_entity_poly.type
_entity_poly.pdbx_seq_one_letter_code
_entity_poly.pdbx_strand_id
1 'polypeptide(L)'
;MPKTRIAFMPLNTYPNVMADEAIRPAVGFAASLGCSLHVTTYAVNIPRLSSPLGGLLLDVPGLARTAEETSRAECRRLGELVREAAGSQAAPETTCREVELGAVFDAAAHEARYYDLSILPWSDASVAPQDVTQSVVFGSGRPT
;
A
#
# COMPACT_ATOMS: atom_id res chain seq x y z
N MET A 1 6.79 -11.37 -29.59
CA MET A 1 5.95 -10.41 -28.83
C MET A 1 6.79 -9.80 -27.71
N PRO A 2 6.88 -8.50 -27.62
CA PRO A 2 7.55 -7.89 -26.49
C PRO A 2 6.78 -8.27 -25.20
N LYS A 3 7.49 -8.75 -24.20
CA LYS A 3 6.91 -9.09 -22.90
C LYS A 3 6.46 -7.78 -22.23
N THR A 4 5.18 -7.67 -21.92
CA THR A 4 4.66 -6.54 -21.15
C THR A 4 5.32 -6.53 -19.78
N ARG A 5 5.92 -5.41 -19.39
CA ARG A 5 6.49 -5.23 -18.05
C ARG A 5 5.38 -5.12 -17.03
N ILE A 6 5.61 -5.66 -15.87
CA ILE A 6 4.68 -5.58 -14.74
C ILE A 6 5.27 -4.63 -13.71
N ALA A 7 4.56 -3.53 -13.45
CA ALA A 7 4.91 -2.56 -12.41
C ALA A 7 4.14 -2.88 -11.13
N PHE A 8 4.80 -2.74 -10.01
CA PHE A 8 4.24 -2.90 -8.67
C PHE A 8 4.03 -1.54 -8.00
N MET A 9 2.88 -1.36 -7.31
CA MET A 9 2.60 -0.15 -6.55
C MET A 9 2.04 -0.52 -5.17
N PRO A 10 2.86 -0.42 -4.10
CA PRO A 10 2.40 -0.61 -2.73
C PRO A 10 1.70 0.63 -2.20
N LEU A 11 0.57 0.46 -1.52
CA LEU A 11 -0.20 1.54 -0.93
C LEU A 11 -0.47 1.29 0.56
N ASN A 12 -0.03 2.20 1.40
CA ASN A 12 -0.30 2.22 2.82
C ASN A 12 -1.71 2.67 3.15
N THR A 13 -2.26 2.08 4.21
CA THR A 13 -3.58 2.45 4.75
C THR A 13 -3.54 2.90 6.21
N TYR A 14 -2.43 2.63 6.92
CA TYR A 14 -2.29 2.92 8.33
C TYR A 14 -0.81 3.08 8.73
N PRO A 15 -0.43 3.93 9.68
CA PRO A 15 -1.26 4.95 10.33
C PRO A 15 -1.63 6.11 9.41
N ASN A 16 -0.87 6.31 8.34
CA ASN A 16 -1.08 7.37 7.37
C ASN A 16 -1.47 6.75 6.03
N VAL A 17 -2.61 7.15 5.52
CA VAL A 17 -3.09 6.75 4.19
C VAL A 17 -2.29 7.47 3.12
N MET A 18 -1.99 6.78 2.03
CA MET A 18 -1.38 7.41 0.86
C MET A 18 -2.32 8.46 0.28
N ALA A 19 -1.77 9.63 -0.04
CA ALA A 19 -2.54 10.75 -0.55
C ALA A 19 -3.07 10.48 -1.98
N ASP A 20 -4.34 10.77 -2.21
CA ASP A 20 -5.02 10.54 -3.49
C ASP A 20 -4.36 11.28 -4.65
N GLU A 21 -3.87 12.50 -4.40
CA GLU A 21 -3.16 13.33 -5.38
C GLU A 21 -1.81 12.74 -5.82
N ALA A 22 -1.22 11.86 -5.04
CA ALA A 22 0.00 11.14 -5.41
C ALA A 22 -0.31 9.86 -6.21
N ILE A 23 -1.43 9.22 -5.94
CA ILE A 23 -1.80 7.94 -6.58
C ILE A 23 -2.21 8.13 -8.03
N ARG A 24 -3.04 9.14 -8.34
CA ARG A 24 -3.54 9.38 -9.69
C ARG A 24 -2.42 9.57 -10.73
N PRO A 25 -1.42 10.44 -10.51
CA PRO A 25 -0.29 10.57 -11.43
C PRO A 25 0.55 9.29 -11.56
N ALA A 26 0.71 8.53 -10.47
CA ALA A 26 1.48 7.28 -10.49
C ALA A 26 0.80 6.22 -11.37
N VAL A 27 -0.52 6.10 -11.33
CA VAL A 27 -1.29 5.24 -12.23
C VAL A 27 -1.12 5.66 -13.69
N GLY A 28 -1.23 6.96 -13.97
CA GLY A 28 -1.01 7.50 -15.32
C GLY A 28 0.42 7.27 -15.83
N PHE A 29 1.40 7.36 -14.94
CA PHE A 29 2.80 7.10 -15.27
C PHE A 29 3.04 5.63 -15.63
N ALA A 30 2.47 4.68 -14.88
CA ALA A 30 2.54 3.26 -15.23
C ALA A 30 2.02 2.99 -16.66
N ALA A 31 0.89 3.61 -16.99
CA ALA A 31 0.30 3.51 -18.32
C ALA A 31 1.21 4.11 -19.42
N SER A 32 1.83 5.26 -19.16
CA SER A 32 2.75 5.90 -20.10
C SER A 32 3.99 5.06 -20.39
N LEU A 33 4.40 4.21 -19.44
CA LEU A 33 5.49 3.24 -19.61
C LEU A 33 5.05 1.96 -20.33
N GLY A 34 3.75 1.80 -20.63
CA GLY A 34 3.20 0.58 -21.22
C GLY A 34 3.27 -0.62 -20.28
N CYS A 35 3.26 -0.39 -18.96
CA CYS A 35 3.30 -1.44 -17.95
C CYS A 35 1.90 -1.92 -17.59
N SER A 36 1.75 -3.22 -17.31
CA SER A 36 0.63 -3.72 -16.51
C SER A 36 0.86 -3.32 -15.06
N LEU A 37 -0.14 -2.76 -14.39
CA LEU A 37 0.00 -2.27 -13.02
C LEU A 37 -0.64 -3.24 -12.03
N HIS A 38 0.16 -3.71 -11.08
CA HIS A 38 -0.29 -4.46 -9.90
C HIS A 38 -0.19 -3.57 -8.66
N VAL A 39 -1.30 -3.40 -7.98
CA VAL A 39 -1.40 -2.57 -6.78
C VAL A 39 -1.76 -3.44 -5.59
N THR A 40 -0.92 -3.40 -4.55
CA THR A 40 -1.22 -4.03 -3.27
C THR A 40 -1.48 -2.97 -2.22
N THR A 41 -2.68 -2.99 -1.65
CA THR A 41 -3.02 -2.23 -0.46
C THR A 41 -2.83 -3.13 0.76
N TYR A 42 -2.27 -2.57 1.84
CA TYR A 42 -1.96 -3.34 3.04
C TYR A 42 -2.93 -2.99 4.16
N ALA A 43 -3.80 -3.94 4.50
CA ALA A 43 -4.63 -3.85 5.70
C ALA A 43 -3.81 -4.32 6.91
N VAL A 44 -3.84 -3.53 7.99
CA VAL A 44 -3.08 -3.87 9.20
C VAL A 44 -3.89 -4.76 10.14
N ASN A 45 -3.21 -5.72 10.73
CA ASN A 45 -3.67 -6.52 11.85
C ASN A 45 -2.85 -6.13 13.09
N ILE A 46 -3.53 -5.77 14.17
CA ILE A 46 -2.89 -5.30 15.40
C ILE A 46 -2.89 -6.46 16.40
N PRO A 47 -1.69 -6.98 16.78
CA PRO A 47 -1.59 -8.06 17.76
C PRO A 47 -2.30 -7.70 19.07
N ARG A 48 -3.09 -8.62 19.58
CA ARG A 48 -3.78 -8.44 20.88
C ARG A 48 -2.78 -8.65 22.01
N LEU A 49 -2.33 -7.55 22.61
CA LEU A 49 -1.53 -7.60 23.82
C LEU A 49 -2.46 -7.69 25.02
N SER A 50 -2.41 -8.79 25.75
CA SER A 50 -3.09 -8.92 27.04
C SER A 50 -2.27 -8.23 28.10
N SER A 51 -2.69 -7.05 28.54
CA SER A 51 -2.14 -6.39 29.73
C SER A 51 -3.13 -6.43 30.86
N PRO A 52 -2.77 -6.96 32.04
CA PRO A 52 -3.67 -7.01 33.19
C PRO A 52 -4.08 -5.62 33.68
N LEU A 53 -3.33 -4.58 33.36
CA LEU A 53 -3.56 -3.20 33.79
C LEU A 53 -4.15 -2.28 32.70
N GLY A 54 -4.06 -2.68 31.43
CA GLY A 54 -4.50 -1.85 30.29
C GLY A 54 -6.01 -1.72 30.13
N GLY A 55 -6.79 -2.64 30.71
CA GLY A 55 -8.25 -2.63 30.61
C GLY A 55 -8.96 -1.64 31.55
N LEU A 56 -8.23 -1.00 32.48
CA LEU A 56 -8.85 -0.12 33.46
C LEU A 56 -9.00 1.35 33.03
N LEU A 57 -8.20 1.81 32.07
CA LEU A 57 -8.14 3.22 31.68
C LEU A 57 -8.39 3.49 30.19
N LEU A 58 -8.16 2.51 29.29
CA LEU A 58 -8.32 2.64 27.86
C LEU A 58 -8.86 1.33 27.27
N ASP A 59 -9.87 1.43 26.40
CA ASP A 59 -10.34 0.28 25.61
C ASP A 59 -9.36 0.01 24.44
N VAL A 60 -8.17 -0.48 24.76
CA VAL A 60 -7.14 -0.82 23.78
C VAL A 60 -7.63 -1.83 22.75
N PRO A 61 -8.38 -2.90 23.11
CA PRO A 61 -8.96 -3.82 22.11
C PRO A 61 -9.96 -3.15 21.17
N GLY A 62 -10.76 -2.20 21.65
CA GLY A 62 -11.71 -1.45 20.84
C GLY A 62 -10.99 -0.53 19.86
N LEU A 63 -9.97 0.18 20.31
CA LEU A 63 -9.14 1.03 19.45
C LEU A 63 -8.42 0.24 18.36
N ALA A 64 -7.88 -0.93 18.69
CA ALA A 64 -7.25 -1.81 17.72
C ALA A 64 -8.24 -2.29 16.64
N ARG A 65 -9.45 -2.71 17.03
CA ARG A 65 -10.50 -3.11 16.06
C ARG A 65 -10.89 -1.96 15.13
N THR A 66 -11.08 -0.77 15.69
CA THR A 66 -11.42 0.43 14.89
C THR A 66 -10.32 0.74 13.87
N ALA A 67 -9.05 0.66 14.27
CA ALA A 67 -7.92 0.88 13.37
C ALA A 67 -7.86 -0.18 12.26
N GLU A 68 -8.07 -1.44 12.57
CA GLU A 68 -8.12 -2.54 11.59
C GLU A 68 -9.29 -2.37 10.60
N GLU A 69 -10.48 -2.01 11.09
CA GLU A 69 -11.66 -1.75 10.24
C GLU A 69 -11.44 -0.55 9.33
N THR A 70 -10.86 0.53 9.85
CA THR A 70 -10.50 1.71 9.06
C THR A 70 -9.49 1.35 7.99
N SER A 71 -8.44 0.60 8.33
CA SER A 71 -7.42 0.15 7.39
C SER A 71 -8.03 -0.71 6.25
N ARG A 72 -8.93 -1.63 6.56
CA ARG A 72 -9.65 -2.42 5.54
C ARG A 72 -10.57 -1.57 4.66
N ALA A 73 -11.24 -0.57 5.25
CA ALA A 73 -12.06 0.37 4.48
C ALA A 73 -11.20 1.20 3.51
N GLU A 74 -10.03 1.65 3.96
CA GLU A 74 -9.06 2.36 3.12
C GLU A 74 -8.50 1.47 2.00
N CYS A 75 -8.25 0.18 2.25
CA CYS A 75 -7.87 -0.76 1.20
C CYS A 75 -8.90 -0.78 0.06
N ARG A 76 -10.18 -0.87 0.39
CA ARG A 76 -11.25 -0.87 -0.62
C ARG A 76 -11.31 0.46 -1.38
N ARG A 77 -11.28 1.57 -0.64
CA ARG A 77 -11.32 2.93 -1.21
C ARG A 77 -10.16 3.17 -2.18
N LEU A 78 -8.95 2.83 -1.77
CA LEU A 78 -7.75 2.98 -2.60
C LEU A 78 -7.80 2.08 -3.84
N GLY A 79 -8.30 0.86 -3.73
CA GLY A 79 -8.51 -0.02 -4.87
C GLY A 79 -9.51 0.55 -5.88
N GLU A 80 -10.58 1.19 -5.42
CA GLU A 80 -11.55 1.89 -6.27
C GLU A 80 -10.92 3.12 -6.93
N LEU A 81 -10.18 3.93 -6.18
CA LEU A 81 -9.46 5.09 -6.68
C LEU A 81 -8.49 4.74 -7.82
N VAL A 82 -7.73 3.66 -7.65
CA VAL A 82 -6.79 3.16 -8.67
C VAL A 82 -7.52 2.75 -9.94
N ARG A 83 -8.64 2.03 -9.83
CA ARG A 83 -9.44 1.64 -11.00
C ARG A 83 -10.06 2.85 -11.70
N GLU A 84 -10.56 3.81 -10.93
CA GLU A 84 -11.07 5.09 -11.45
C GLU A 84 -9.97 5.87 -12.18
N ALA A 85 -8.77 5.99 -11.59
CA ALA A 85 -7.64 6.68 -12.17
C ALA A 85 -7.15 6.03 -13.48
N ALA A 86 -7.27 4.72 -13.62
CA ALA A 86 -6.92 3.99 -14.83
C ALA A 86 -7.91 4.26 -15.99
N GLY A 87 -9.16 4.59 -15.68
CA GLY A 87 -10.19 4.93 -16.67
C GLY A 87 -10.38 3.84 -17.73
N SER A 88 -10.20 4.22 -19.01
CA SER A 88 -10.34 3.30 -20.17
C SER A 88 -9.08 2.49 -20.48
N GLN A 89 -8.01 2.65 -19.71
CA GLN A 89 -6.78 1.88 -19.88
C GLN A 89 -6.96 0.44 -19.36
N ALA A 90 -5.94 -0.42 -19.57
CA ALA A 90 -5.96 -1.76 -19.01
C ALA A 90 -6.17 -1.69 -17.51
N ALA A 91 -7.21 -2.37 -17.02
CA ALA A 91 -7.57 -2.35 -15.60
C ALA A 91 -6.39 -2.83 -14.74
N PRO A 92 -5.96 -2.05 -13.73
CA PRO A 92 -4.95 -2.48 -12.77
C PRO A 92 -5.43 -3.70 -11.98
N GLU A 93 -4.53 -4.63 -11.72
CA GLU A 93 -4.79 -5.69 -10.75
C GLU A 93 -4.64 -5.12 -9.35
N THR A 94 -5.69 -5.21 -8.51
CA THR A 94 -5.70 -4.67 -7.16
C THR A 94 -5.89 -5.79 -6.15
N THR A 95 -5.00 -5.88 -5.17
CA THR A 95 -5.05 -6.86 -4.08
C THR A 95 -5.03 -6.15 -2.73
N CYS A 96 -5.86 -6.57 -1.79
CA CYS A 96 -5.75 -6.18 -0.40
C CYS A 96 -5.08 -7.33 0.37
N ARG A 97 -3.96 -7.05 1.03
CA ARG A 97 -3.21 -8.01 1.82
C ARG A 97 -3.20 -7.63 3.28
N GLU A 98 -3.58 -8.55 4.16
CA GLU A 98 -3.46 -8.34 5.60
C GLU A 98 -2.03 -8.63 6.06
N VAL A 99 -1.50 -7.72 6.87
CA VAL A 99 -0.16 -7.82 7.48
C VAL A 99 -0.20 -7.34 8.93
N GLU A 100 0.69 -7.83 9.76
CA GLU A 100 0.84 -7.30 11.11
C GLU A 100 1.29 -5.84 11.10
N LEU A 101 0.84 -5.07 12.08
CA LEU A 101 1.30 -3.69 12.28
C LEU A 101 2.83 -3.67 12.42
N GLY A 102 3.47 -2.83 11.61
CA GLY A 102 4.92 -2.72 11.50
C GLY A 102 5.56 -3.60 10.43
N ALA A 103 4.85 -4.60 9.89
CA ALA A 103 5.38 -5.48 8.84
C ALA A 103 5.09 -4.98 7.41
N VAL A 104 4.35 -3.89 7.24
CA VAL A 104 3.94 -3.37 5.92
C VAL A 104 5.13 -3.09 5.01
N PHE A 105 6.16 -2.45 5.54
CA PHE A 105 7.31 -2.01 4.75
C PHE A 105 8.15 -3.20 4.26
N ASP A 106 8.40 -4.16 5.14
CA ASP A 106 9.10 -5.39 4.78
C ASP A 106 8.29 -6.22 3.77
N ALA A 107 6.97 -6.30 3.96
CA ALA A 107 6.08 -7.00 3.05
C ALA A 107 6.11 -6.36 1.65
N ALA A 108 6.05 -5.02 1.57
CA ALA A 108 6.13 -4.28 0.32
C ALA A 108 7.47 -4.50 -0.39
N ALA A 109 8.58 -4.39 0.33
CA ALA A 109 9.92 -4.62 -0.21
C ALA A 109 10.09 -6.06 -0.72
N HIS A 110 9.61 -7.04 0.03
CA HIS A 110 9.67 -8.44 -0.36
C HIS A 110 8.80 -8.73 -1.60
N GLU A 111 7.59 -8.20 -1.65
CA GLU A 111 6.68 -8.37 -2.78
C GLU A 111 7.22 -7.71 -4.06
N ALA A 112 7.83 -6.54 -3.95
CA ALA A 112 8.44 -5.81 -5.07
C ALA A 112 9.48 -6.63 -5.85
N ARG A 113 10.12 -7.61 -5.23
CA ARG A 113 11.12 -8.50 -5.88
C ARG A 113 10.56 -9.31 -7.05
N TYR A 114 9.27 -9.55 -7.06
CA TYR A 114 8.60 -10.40 -8.06
C TYR A 114 8.15 -9.63 -9.31
N TYR A 115 8.35 -8.32 -9.33
CA TYR A 115 7.94 -7.43 -10.42
C TYR A 115 9.15 -6.86 -11.18
N ASP A 116 8.90 -6.33 -12.37
CA ASP A 116 9.96 -5.77 -13.21
C ASP A 116 10.45 -4.42 -12.67
N LEU A 117 9.54 -3.63 -12.10
CA LEU A 117 9.83 -2.33 -11.46
C LEU A 117 8.75 -1.98 -10.41
N SER A 118 9.07 -1.03 -9.54
CA SER A 118 8.11 -0.46 -8.61
C SER A 118 7.84 1.01 -8.95
N ILE A 119 6.56 1.42 -8.78
CA ILE A 119 6.15 2.82 -8.89
C ILE A 119 5.64 3.24 -7.52
N LEU A 120 6.33 4.20 -6.92
CA LEU A 120 6.06 4.65 -5.57
C LEU A 120 5.42 6.03 -5.61
N PRO A 121 4.12 6.16 -5.28
CA PRO A 121 3.49 7.46 -5.17
C PRO A 121 4.20 8.31 -4.12
N TRP A 122 4.45 9.57 -4.42
CA TRP A 122 5.13 10.49 -3.52
C TRP A 122 4.29 11.74 -3.27
N SER A 123 4.21 12.16 -2.02
CA SER A 123 3.58 13.41 -1.60
C SER A 123 4.39 14.04 -0.48
N ASP A 124 4.68 15.34 -0.60
CA ASP A 124 5.35 16.10 0.46
C ASP A 124 4.43 16.38 1.66
N ALA A 125 3.12 16.15 1.49
CA ALA A 125 2.12 16.36 2.54
C ALA A 125 2.07 15.25 3.59
N SER A 126 2.76 14.13 3.38
CA SER A 126 2.72 12.97 4.28
C SER A 126 4.09 12.31 4.43
N VAL A 127 4.40 11.85 5.64
CA VAL A 127 5.62 11.06 5.95
C VAL A 127 5.48 9.60 5.48
N ALA A 128 4.27 9.11 5.30
CA ALA A 128 4.00 7.72 4.90
C ALA A 128 4.74 7.24 3.65
N PRO A 129 4.92 8.05 2.59
CA PRO A 129 5.66 7.64 1.41
C PRO A 129 7.13 7.33 1.67
N GLN A 130 7.76 7.99 2.64
CA GLN A 130 9.20 7.88 2.88
C GLN A 130 9.59 6.48 3.32
N ASP A 131 8.88 5.91 4.29
CA ASP A 131 9.21 4.61 4.87
C ASP A 131 9.02 3.47 3.84
N VAL A 132 7.90 3.49 3.10
CA VAL A 132 7.65 2.51 2.02
C VAL A 132 8.70 2.66 0.92
N THR A 133 9.00 3.89 0.50
CA THR A 133 9.98 4.16 -0.53
C THR A 133 11.35 3.65 -0.13
N GLN A 134 11.83 3.97 1.06
CA GLN A 134 13.12 3.49 1.54
C GLN A 134 13.18 1.96 1.59
N SER A 135 12.13 1.32 2.13
CA SER A 135 12.09 -0.13 2.23
C SER A 135 12.09 -0.80 0.87
N VAL A 136 11.32 -0.29 -0.10
CA VAL A 136 11.27 -0.86 -1.44
C VAL A 136 12.55 -0.60 -2.21
N VAL A 137 13.08 0.63 -2.19
CA VAL A 137 14.33 0.99 -2.91
C VAL A 137 15.50 0.16 -2.43
N PHE A 138 15.68 0.02 -1.12
CA PHE A 138 16.83 -0.70 -0.55
C PHE A 138 16.59 -2.20 -0.36
N GLY A 139 15.34 -2.62 -0.21
CA GLY A 139 14.99 -4.01 0.11
C GLY A 139 14.58 -4.86 -1.08
N SER A 140 14.10 -4.27 -2.18
CA SER A 140 13.61 -5.06 -3.33
C SER A 140 14.70 -5.52 -4.28
N GLY A 141 15.77 -4.73 -4.46
CA GLY A 141 16.79 -4.98 -5.49
C GLY A 141 16.25 -4.82 -6.92
N ARG A 142 15.14 -4.12 -7.10
CA ARG A 142 14.49 -3.86 -8.39
C ARG A 142 14.46 -2.36 -8.69
N PRO A 143 14.37 -1.98 -9.98
CA PRO A 143 14.19 -0.58 -10.36
C PRO A 143 12.94 0.03 -9.71
N THR A 144 13.05 1.30 -9.34
CA THR A 144 11.98 2.05 -8.68
C THR A 144 11.82 3.40 -9.36
#